data_71c033a3c7b03d9064a46ffe64073c63
#
_entry.id   71c033a3c7b03d9064a46ffe64073c63
#
_cell.length_a   1.000
_cell.length_b   1.000
_cell.length_c   1.000
_cell.angle_alpha   90.00
_cell.angle_beta   90.00
_cell.angle_gamma   90.00
#
_symmetry.space_group_name_H-M   'P 1'
#
loop_
_entity.id
_entity.type
_entity.pdbx_description
1 polymer ?
#
loop_
_entity_poly.entity_id
_entity_poly.type
_entity_poly.pdbx_seq_one_letter_code
_entity_poly.pdbx_strand_id
1 'polypeptide(L)'
;MKTYYSPSHEYVRVDGNVGFIGISDYAQHALGNIVSVDMPDQGDDVVAGEEFGAVESVKAASDLISPVSGAVLEQNEQLIDNPRLINENAVENWIIKVELTNPAELDSLLDEAAYAELCAKEQH
;
A
#
# COMPACT_ATOMS: atom_id res chain seq x y z
N MET A 1 0.99 -8.20 14.25
CA MET A 1 0.36 -7.54 13.09
C MET A 1 0.18 -8.52 11.95
N LYS A 2 -0.99 -8.55 11.35
CA LYS A 2 -1.22 -9.43 10.20
C LYS A 2 -1.20 -8.62 8.92
N THR A 3 -0.59 -9.15 7.87
CA THR A 3 -0.46 -8.47 6.58
C THR A 3 -1.36 -9.13 5.54
N TYR A 4 -2.10 -8.30 4.81
CA TYR A 4 -2.97 -8.71 3.72
C TYR A 4 -2.53 -7.98 2.46
N TYR A 5 -2.82 -8.55 1.29
CA TYR A 5 -2.41 -7.99 0.01
C TYR A 5 -3.57 -7.92 -0.96
N SER A 6 -3.57 -6.90 -1.81
CA SER A 6 -4.50 -6.80 -2.92
C SER A 6 -3.85 -7.35 -4.19
N PRO A 7 -4.66 -7.77 -5.19
CA PRO A 7 -4.11 -8.22 -6.48
C PRO A 7 -3.36 -7.13 -7.24
N SER A 8 -3.56 -5.87 -6.90
CA SER A 8 -2.86 -4.74 -7.51
C SER A 8 -1.57 -4.37 -6.78
N HIS A 9 -1.15 -5.22 -5.83
CA HIS A 9 0.16 -5.13 -5.15
C HIS A 9 0.28 -4.05 -4.08
N GLU A 10 -0.85 -3.64 -3.50
CA GLU A 10 -0.83 -2.87 -2.25
C GLU A 10 -0.97 -3.85 -1.08
N TYR A 11 -0.46 -3.46 0.07
CA TYR A 11 -0.65 -4.23 1.29
C TYR A 11 -1.38 -3.40 2.34
N VAL A 12 -1.98 -4.09 3.31
CA VAL A 12 -2.41 -3.47 4.56
C VAL A 12 -1.95 -4.35 5.72
N ARG A 13 -1.22 -3.75 6.65
CA ARG A 13 -0.80 -4.41 7.88
C ARG A 13 -1.75 -3.97 8.98
N VAL A 14 -2.42 -4.91 9.61
CA VAL A 14 -3.52 -4.62 10.54
C VAL A 14 -3.08 -4.82 11.98
N ASP A 15 -3.31 -3.81 12.79
CA ASP A 15 -3.09 -3.84 14.23
C ASP A 15 -4.37 -3.32 14.89
N GLY A 16 -5.19 -4.24 15.43
CA GLY A 16 -6.50 -3.89 15.96
C GLY A 16 -7.40 -3.33 14.86
N ASN A 17 -7.82 -2.08 15.01
CA ASN A 17 -8.68 -1.41 14.03
C ASN A 17 -7.89 -0.43 13.15
N VAL A 18 -6.56 -0.50 13.18
CA VAL A 18 -5.68 0.39 12.43
C VAL A 18 -4.99 -0.41 11.32
N GLY A 19 -4.96 0.17 10.12
CA GLY A 19 -4.27 -0.42 8.99
C GLY A 19 -3.14 0.48 8.49
N PHE A 20 -1.99 -0.11 8.21
CA PHE A 20 -0.86 0.57 7.58
C PHE A 20 -0.82 0.13 6.12
N ILE A 21 -1.03 1.07 5.21
CA ILE A 21 -1.16 0.77 3.77
C ILE A 21 0.08 1.24 3.03
N GLY A 22 0.57 0.39 2.13
CA GLY A 22 1.69 0.73 1.26
C GLY A 22 1.71 -0.18 0.05
N ILE A 23 2.81 -0.14 -0.71
CA ILE A 23 3.01 -1.04 -1.83
C ILE A 23 3.93 -2.19 -1.41
N SER A 24 3.73 -3.35 -2.06
CA SER A 24 4.51 -4.53 -1.72
C SER A 24 5.96 -4.43 -2.20
N ASP A 25 6.80 -5.32 -1.69
CA ASP A 25 8.18 -5.43 -2.16
C ASP A 25 8.24 -5.75 -3.66
N TYR A 26 7.33 -6.63 -4.12
CA TYR A 26 7.20 -6.95 -5.54
C TYR A 26 6.93 -5.69 -6.37
N ALA A 27 6.00 -4.85 -5.91
CA ALA A 27 5.63 -3.63 -6.63
C ALA A 27 6.79 -2.64 -6.73
N GLN A 28 7.51 -2.39 -5.63
CA GLN A 28 8.63 -1.47 -5.66
C GLN A 28 9.76 -1.99 -6.55
N HIS A 29 9.96 -3.31 -6.55
CA HIS A 29 10.98 -3.93 -7.38
C HIS A 29 10.65 -3.75 -8.88
N ALA A 30 9.38 -3.94 -9.23
CA ALA A 30 8.92 -3.77 -10.61
C ALA A 30 8.99 -2.31 -11.07
N LEU A 31 8.71 -1.37 -10.16
CA LEU A 31 8.73 0.06 -10.49
C LEU A 31 10.14 0.65 -10.56
N GLY A 32 11.08 0.10 -9.80
CA GLY A 32 12.42 0.66 -9.69
C GLY A 32 12.45 1.83 -8.70
N ASN A 33 13.42 2.73 -8.85
CA ASN A 33 13.62 3.82 -7.89
C ASN A 33 12.42 4.76 -7.82
N ILE A 34 11.82 4.86 -6.65
CA ILE A 34 10.67 5.73 -6.39
C ILE A 34 11.18 7.16 -6.19
N VAL A 35 10.60 8.09 -6.93
CA VAL A 35 11.01 9.50 -6.90
C VAL A 35 9.97 10.42 -6.32
N SER A 36 8.70 9.98 -6.22
CA SER A 36 7.61 10.80 -5.69
C SER A 36 6.47 9.90 -5.19
N VAL A 37 5.83 10.33 -4.11
CA VAL A 37 4.64 9.66 -3.56
C VAL A 37 3.59 10.73 -3.32
N ASP A 38 2.41 10.53 -3.93
CA ASP A 38 1.24 11.38 -3.70
C ASP A 38 0.30 10.64 -2.76
N MET A 39 -0.03 11.24 -1.64
CA MET A 39 -0.83 10.59 -0.60
C MET A 39 -1.95 11.51 -0.12
N PRO A 40 -3.07 10.93 0.37
CA PRO A 40 -4.18 11.73 0.86
C PRO A 40 -3.82 12.42 2.17
N ASP A 41 -4.58 13.46 2.51
CA ASP A 41 -4.38 14.22 3.73
C ASP A 41 -5.00 13.51 4.93
N GLN A 42 -4.50 13.83 6.11
CA GLN A 42 -5.10 13.39 7.36
C GLN A 42 -6.56 13.83 7.40
N GLY A 43 -7.44 12.91 7.75
CA GLY A 43 -8.88 13.15 7.79
C GLY A 43 -9.62 12.78 6.52
N ASP A 44 -8.91 12.57 5.41
CA ASP A 44 -9.55 12.11 4.18
C ASP A 44 -10.02 10.65 4.34
N ASP A 45 -11.02 10.27 3.56
CA ASP A 45 -11.49 8.89 3.52
C ASP A 45 -10.88 8.16 2.33
N VAL A 46 -10.55 6.89 2.53
CA VAL A 46 -10.16 5.99 1.44
C VAL A 46 -11.23 4.90 1.33
N VAL A 47 -11.43 4.39 0.12
CA VAL A 47 -12.46 3.39 -0.15
C VAL A 47 -11.83 2.20 -0.87
N ALA A 48 -12.13 1.00 -0.40
CA ALA A 48 -11.59 -0.23 -0.99
C ALA A 48 -11.88 -0.27 -2.49
N GLY A 49 -10.85 -0.55 -3.28
CA GLY A 49 -10.96 -0.62 -4.73
C GLY A 49 -10.84 0.71 -5.46
N GLU A 50 -10.72 1.82 -4.74
CA GLU A 50 -10.59 3.15 -5.36
C GLU A 50 -9.19 3.71 -5.17
N GLU A 51 -8.79 4.58 -6.08
CA GLU A 51 -7.49 5.24 -6.03
C GLU A 51 -7.41 6.16 -4.82
N PHE A 52 -6.30 6.09 -4.10
CA PHE A 52 -6.05 6.98 -2.97
C PHE A 52 -4.79 7.84 -3.13
N GLY A 53 -4.00 7.58 -4.13
CA GLY A 53 -2.76 8.31 -4.37
C GLY A 53 -2.03 7.74 -5.56
N ALA A 54 -0.75 8.06 -5.66
CA ALA A 54 0.10 7.59 -6.75
C ALA A 54 1.55 7.54 -6.33
N VAL A 55 2.31 6.66 -6.96
CA VAL A 55 3.78 6.66 -6.86
C VAL A 55 4.37 6.91 -8.23
N GLU A 56 5.47 7.64 -8.27
CA GLU A 56 6.21 7.87 -9.49
C GLU A 56 7.62 7.34 -9.32
N SER A 57 8.07 6.59 -10.31
CA SER A 57 9.44 6.06 -10.34
C SER A 57 10.18 6.63 -11.54
N VAL A 58 11.47 6.30 -11.63
CA VAL A 58 12.28 6.71 -12.78
C VAL A 58 11.80 6.14 -14.11
N LYS A 59 10.98 5.08 -14.09
CA LYS A 59 10.49 4.42 -15.31
C LYS A 59 9.00 4.64 -15.57
N ALA A 60 8.18 4.88 -14.53
CA ALA A 60 6.72 4.85 -14.68
C ALA A 60 6.01 5.54 -13.53
N ALA A 61 4.73 5.83 -13.74
CA ALA A 61 3.83 6.29 -12.68
C ALA A 61 2.76 5.22 -12.48
N SER A 62 2.32 5.03 -11.25
CA SER A 62 1.30 4.04 -10.92
C SER A 62 0.32 4.60 -9.91
N ASP A 63 -0.96 4.42 -10.17
CA ASP A 63 -2.01 4.77 -9.22
C ASP A 63 -2.01 3.78 -8.07
N LEU A 64 -2.30 4.27 -6.87
CA LEU A 64 -2.41 3.44 -5.68
C LEU A 64 -3.89 3.18 -5.40
N ILE A 65 -4.24 1.90 -5.36
CA ILE A 65 -5.61 1.47 -5.10
C ILE A 65 -5.70 1.00 -3.66
N SER A 66 -6.67 1.53 -2.91
CA SER A 66 -6.78 1.17 -1.51
C SER A 66 -7.31 -0.25 -1.33
N PRO A 67 -6.64 -1.09 -0.53
CA PRO A 67 -7.15 -2.43 -0.25
C PRO A 67 -8.31 -2.43 0.73
N VAL A 68 -8.52 -1.34 1.47
CA VAL A 68 -9.54 -1.25 2.52
C VAL A 68 -10.17 0.14 2.53
N SER A 69 -11.32 0.24 3.23
CA SER A 69 -11.96 1.53 3.49
C SER A 69 -11.58 2.02 4.88
N GLY A 70 -11.36 3.32 5.02
CA GLY A 70 -11.01 3.90 6.31
C GLY A 70 -10.79 5.39 6.25
N ALA A 71 -10.54 5.97 7.41
CA ALA A 71 -10.19 7.38 7.54
C ALA A 71 -8.68 7.51 7.75
N VAL A 72 -8.05 8.41 7.03
CA VAL A 72 -6.59 8.61 7.12
C VAL A 72 -6.25 9.24 8.47
N LEU A 73 -5.48 8.50 9.27
CA LEU A 73 -5.02 8.97 10.58
C LEU A 73 -3.69 9.70 10.47
N GLU A 74 -2.83 9.24 9.56
CA GLU A 74 -1.47 9.76 9.45
C GLU A 74 -0.91 9.50 8.07
N GLN A 75 -0.15 10.47 7.56
CA GLN A 75 0.68 10.32 6.37
C GLN A 75 2.09 9.96 6.82
N ASN A 76 2.79 9.12 6.07
CA ASN A 76 4.21 8.90 6.33
C ASN A 76 5.00 10.01 5.65
N GLU A 77 5.18 11.11 6.36
CA GLU A 77 5.83 12.31 5.82
C GLU A 77 7.28 12.10 5.42
N GLN A 78 7.94 11.08 5.96
CA GLN A 78 9.32 10.75 5.57
C GLN A 78 9.43 10.42 4.09
N LEU A 79 8.36 9.89 3.50
CA LEU A 79 8.34 9.54 2.08
C LEU A 79 8.25 10.76 1.17
N ILE A 80 7.80 11.90 1.69
CA ILE A 80 7.74 13.15 0.92
C ILE A 80 9.17 13.64 0.65
N ASP A 81 10.01 13.59 1.68
CA ASP A 81 11.41 14.03 1.57
C ASP A 81 12.32 12.95 1.02
N ASN A 82 11.99 11.68 1.29
CA ASN A 82 12.83 10.56 0.90
C ASN A 82 11.98 9.38 0.41
N PRO A 83 11.39 9.46 -0.80
CA PRO A 83 10.54 8.39 -1.32
C PRO A 83 11.28 7.08 -1.56
N ARG A 84 12.60 7.09 -1.66
CA ARG A 84 13.40 5.90 -1.85
C ARG A 84 13.43 4.97 -0.64
N LEU A 85 12.90 5.42 0.51
CA LEU A 85 12.73 4.54 1.65
C LEU A 85 11.87 3.32 1.30
N ILE A 86 10.91 3.49 0.38
CA ILE A 86 10.09 2.37 -0.10
C ILE A 86 10.97 1.30 -0.75
N ASN A 87 11.98 1.71 -1.51
CA ASN A 87 12.88 0.78 -2.17
C ASN A 87 13.79 0.05 -1.16
N GLU A 88 14.08 0.69 -0.03
CA GLU A 88 14.92 0.08 1.01
C GLU A 88 14.15 -0.97 1.80
N ASN A 89 12.88 -0.68 2.15
CA ASN A 89 12.01 -1.61 2.86
C ASN A 89 10.55 -1.19 2.68
N ALA A 90 9.88 -1.73 1.70
CA ALA A 90 8.52 -1.34 1.33
C ALA A 90 7.51 -1.62 2.45
N VAL A 91 7.67 -2.72 3.17
CA VAL A 91 6.72 -3.14 4.20
C VAL A 91 6.86 -2.27 5.46
N GLU A 92 8.07 -1.91 5.84
CA GLU A 92 8.30 -1.05 7.00
C GLU A 92 7.99 0.42 6.70
N ASN A 93 8.10 0.82 5.45
CA ASN A 93 7.86 2.21 5.03
C ASN A 93 6.48 2.36 4.39
N TRP A 94 5.46 2.23 5.24
CA TRP A 94 4.06 2.39 4.83
C TRP A 94 3.80 3.82 4.35
N ILE A 95 2.76 3.99 3.53
CA ILE A 95 2.42 5.29 2.92
C ILE A 95 1.42 6.05 3.79
N ILE A 96 0.33 5.41 4.20
CA ILE A 96 -0.67 6.01 5.07
C ILE A 96 -1.09 5.04 6.16
N LYS A 97 -1.60 5.60 7.25
CA LYS A 97 -2.18 4.87 8.37
C LYS A 97 -3.66 5.24 8.42
N VAL A 98 -4.53 4.24 8.46
CA VAL A 98 -5.98 4.47 8.45
C VAL A 98 -6.67 3.79 9.62
N GLU A 99 -7.81 4.35 10.02
CA GLU A 99 -8.73 3.67 10.92
C GLU A 99 -9.73 2.90 10.04
N LEU A 100 -9.78 1.58 10.21
CA LEU A 100 -10.62 0.72 9.39
C LEU A 100 -12.10 0.95 9.70
N THR A 101 -12.91 1.22 8.67
CA THR A 101 -14.35 1.42 8.83
C THR A 101 -15.16 0.18 8.47
N ASN A 102 -14.55 -0.77 7.75
CA ASN A 102 -15.22 -2.02 7.38
C ASN A 102 -14.24 -3.19 7.40
N PRO A 103 -13.91 -3.72 8.59
CA PRO A 103 -12.93 -4.82 8.70
C PRO A 103 -13.29 -6.07 7.90
N ALA A 104 -14.57 -6.28 7.56
CA ALA A 104 -14.98 -7.42 6.75
C ALA A 104 -14.34 -7.43 5.36
N GLU A 105 -13.89 -6.29 4.86
CA GLU A 105 -13.18 -6.19 3.58
C GLU A 105 -11.88 -6.98 3.57
N LEU A 106 -11.28 -7.22 4.73
CA LEU A 106 -10.05 -8.01 4.84
C LEU A 106 -10.24 -9.45 4.36
N ASP A 107 -11.48 -9.97 4.46
CA ASP A 107 -11.78 -11.34 4.05
C ASP A 107 -11.63 -11.58 2.55
N SER A 108 -11.69 -10.52 1.75
CA SER A 108 -11.54 -10.62 0.31
C SER A 108 -10.10 -10.39 -0.17
N LEU A 109 -9.19 -10.09 0.75
CA LEU A 109 -7.79 -9.86 0.42
C LEU A 109 -6.98 -11.16 0.50
N LEU A 110 -5.78 -11.12 -0.08
CA LEU A 110 -4.88 -12.26 -0.11
C LEU A 110 -4.01 -12.29 1.15
N ASP A 111 -3.78 -13.49 1.68
CA ASP A 111 -2.75 -13.65 2.70
C ASP A 111 -1.37 -13.75 2.00
N GLU A 112 -0.31 -13.87 2.78
CA GLU A 112 1.05 -13.91 2.22
C GLU A 112 1.25 -15.09 1.25
N ALA A 113 0.70 -16.26 1.56
CA ALA A 113 0.86 -17.44 0.71
C ALA A 113 0.15 -17.27 -0.63
N ALA A 114 -1.11 -16.80 -0.60
CA ALA A 114 -1.88 -16.57 -1.82
C ALA A 114 -1.26 -15.45 -2.66
N TYR A 115 -0.75 -14.41 -2.01
CA TYR A 115 -0.08 -13.32 -2.69
C TYR A 115 1.22 -13.79 -3.35
N ALA A 116 2.00 -14.62 -2.66
CA ALA A 116 3.23 -15.16 -3.23
C ALA A 116 2.94 -15.98 -4.50
N GLU A 117 1.85 -16.74 -4.51
CA GLU A 117 1.43 -17.48 -5.71
C GLU A 117 1.05 -16.55 -6.86
N LEU A 118 0.36 -15.45 -6.55
CA LEU A 118 0.00 -14.47 -7.56
C LEU A 118 1.26 -13.85 -8.18
N CYS A 119 2.22 -13.45 -7.37
CA CYS A 119 3.48 -12.89 -7.85
C CYS A 119 4.26 -13.87 -8.71
N ALA A 120 4.28 -15.15 -8.34
CA ALA A 120 4.95 -16.18 -9.11
C ALA A 120 4.34 -16.35 -10.50
N LYS A 121 3.02 -16.21 -10.62
CA LYS A 121 2.31 -16.30 -11.90
C LYS A 121 2.57 -15.08 -12.79
N GLU A 122 2.82 -13.94 -12.19
CA GLU A 122 3.08 -12.71 -12.94
C GLU A 122 4.54 -12.58 -13.38
N GLN A 123 5.43 -13.35 -12.77
CA GLN A 123 6.85 -13.38 -13.14
C GLN A 123 7.10 -14.39 -14.25
N HIS A 124 7.11 -13.94 -15.47
CA HIS A 124 7.42 -14.78 -16.62
C HIS A 124 8.58 -14.23 -17.42
#